data_63d72bca9d43501adb32e9973c22370a
#
_entry.id   63d72bca9d43501adb32e9973c22370a
#
_cell.length_a   1.000
_cell.length_b   1.000
_cell.length_c   1.000
_cell.angle_alpha   90.00
_cell.angle_beta   90.00
_cell.angle_gamma   90.00
#
_symmetry.space_group_name_H-M   'P 1'
#
loop_
_entity.id
_entity.type
_entity.pdbx_description
1 polymer ?
#
loop_
_entity_poly.entity_id
_entity_poly.type
_entity_poly.pdbx_seq_one_letter_code
_entity_poly.pdbx_strand_id
1 'polypeptide(L)'
;MFEFLGHLHSLFVHLPIGLWILFLLLEIFQDTAYQSQLQKISKTILIIGIFSAFLSLLSGYIQSKNEVYSSETLTYHQWIGYATTLIFIGFYIFLEEIRLYRTVKNIFIVLSTAFVLLTVFFGTSLTHGETFLRLSINPNDNSTDTKSDDNNRPPIDKADPNVLLQLQQMGWVITPTSTHSNYLRAVIFNHEDSISNYLIQLNQIKQHIVELKLSYTTVNDSTMNLIENFSSLEKLWLDHTHLTSRSLPVLKKLDKLSYINLFATPISENEIKDFGFAKSIYVVHPIFRDTLTNVASDSLFNFSPNR
;
A
#
# COMPACT_ATOMS: atom_id res chain seq x y z
N MET A 1 19.01 -5.81 -10.18
CA MET A 1 18.32 -5.72 -11.50
C MET A 1 16.86 -6.19 -11.42
N PHE A 2 16.54 -7.28 -10.70
CA PHE A 2 15.15 -7.74 -10.56
C PHE A 2 14.29 -6.80 -9.68
N GLU A 3 14.83 -6.17 -8.64
CA GLU A 3 14.12 -5.20 -7.81
C GLU A 3 13.62 -4.00 -8.60
N PHE A 4 14.43 -3.48 -9.51
CA PHE A 4 14.06 -2.38 -10.41
C PHE A 4 12.79 -2.69 -11.23
N LEU A 5 12.62 -3.94 -11.69
CA LEU A 5 11.42 -4.36 -12.41
C LEU A 5 10.17 -4.34 -11.51
N GLY A 6 10.32 -4.62 -10.21
CA GLY A 6 9.22 -4.47 -9.25
C GLY A 6 8.77 -3.02 -9.13
N HIS A 7 9.69 -2.07 -8.99
CA HIS A 7 9.36 -0.64 -8.91
C HIS A 7 8.65 -0.10 -10.15
N LEU A 8 8.86 -0.73 -11.33
CA LEU A 8 8.13 -0.38 -12.56
C LEU A 8 6.68 -0.89 -12.58
N HIS A 9 6.24 -1.66 -11.58
CA HIS A 9 4.88 -2.21 -11.55
C HIS A 9 3.82 -1.10 -11.66
N SER A 10 3.97 -0.01 -10.93
CA SER A 10 3.06 1.14 -11.00
C SER A 10 2.94 1.74 -12.41
N LEU A 11 4.02 1.73 -13.19
CA LEU A 11 4.01 2.15 -14.59
C LEU A 11 3.29 1.11 -15.46
N PHE A 12 3.60 -0.16 -15.29
CA PHE A 12 3.04 -1.23 -16.12
C PHE A 12 1.54 -1.45 -15.92
N VAL A 13 0.98 -1.21 -14.74
CA VAL A 13 -0.47 -1.37 -14.52
C VAL A 13 -1.33 -0.34 -15.26
N HIS A 14 -0.79 0.84 -15.55
CA HIS A 14 -1.53 1.88 -16.27
C HIS A 14 -1.69 1.56 -17.76
N LEU A 15 -0.78 0.80 -18.35
CA LEU A 15 -0.82 0.44 -19.77
C LEU A 15 -2.02 -0.43 -20.13
N PRO A 16 -2.30 -1.59 -19.47
CA PRO A 16 -3.46 -2.42 -19.81
C PRO A 16 -4.77 -1.68 -19.55
N ILE A 17 -4.85 -0.82 -18.54
CA ILE A 17 -6.04 -0.01 -18.23
C ILE A 17 -6.30 0.99 -19.37
N GLY A 18 -5.29 1.76 -19.76
CA GLY A 18 -5.40 2.74 -20.86
C GLY A 18 -5.75 2.08 -22.20
N LEU A 19 -5.11 0.95 -22.50
CA LEU A 19 -5.39 0.19 -23.73
C LEU A 19 -6.80 -0.43 -23.71
N TRP A 20 -7.29 -0.86 -22.55
CA TRP A 20 -8.66 -1.31 -22.39
C TRP A 20 -9.67 -0.20 -22.66
N ILE A 21 -9.46 1.00 -22.11
CA ILE A 21 -10.32 2.17 -22.36
C ILE A 21 -10.31 2.51 -23.85
N LEU A 22 -9.15 2.52 -24.49
CA LEU A 22 -9.03 2.78 -25.93
C LEU A 22 -9.75 1.71 -26.76
N PHE A 23 -9.62 0.44 -26.38
CA PHE A 23 -10.37 -0.66 -27.00
C PHE A 23 -11.88 -0.44 -26.90
N LEU A 24 -12.40 -0.06 -25.71
CA LEU A 24 -13.82 0.24 -25.52
C LEU A 24 -14.32 1.37 -26.41
N LEU A 25 -13.54 2.45 -26.50
CA LEU A 25 -13.88 3.58 -27.39
C LEU A 25 -13.99 3.12 -28.85
N LEU A 26 -13.06 2.30 -29.33
CA LEU A 26 -13.12 1.79 -30.69
C LEU A 26 -14.31 0.86 -30.92
N GLU A 27 -14.69 0.05 -29.92
CA GLU A 27 -15.87 -0.82 -30.01
C GLU A 27 -17.21 -0.03 -30.05
N ILE A 28 -17.26 1.16 -29.44
CA ILE A 28 -18.43 2.05 -29.50
C ILE A 28 -18.59 2.65 -30.90
N PHE A 29 -17.48 3.01 -31.56
CA PHE A 29 -17.50 3.68 -32.87
C PHE A 29 -17.51 2.73 -34.06
N GLN A 30 -17.75 1.43 -33.85
CA GLN A 30 -17.73 0.43 -34.94
C GLN A 30 -18.87 0.55 -35.97
N ASP A 31 -19.99 1.21 -35.63
CA ASP A 31 -21.12 1.41 -36.55
C ASP A 31 -20.89 2.59 -37.54
N THR A 32 -19.67 2.68 -38.10
CA THR A 32 -19.28 3.75 -39.04
C THR A 32 -18.79 3.21 -40.36
N ALA A 33 -18.59 4.12 -41.34
CA ALA A 33 -18.03 3.78 -42.63
C ALA A 33 -16.61 3.15 -42.56
N TYR A 34 -15.93 3.25 -41.42
CA TYR A 34 -14.59 2.72 -41.18
C TYR A 34 -14.57 1.43 -40.34
N GLN A 35 -15.70 0.73 -40.25
CA GLN A 35 -15.87 -0.44 -39.37
C GLN A 35 -14.74 -1.47 -39.49
N SER A 36 -14.36 -1.87 -40.71
CA SER A 36 -13.32 -2.90 -40.93
C SER A 36 -11.92 -2.46 -40.44
N GLN A 37 -11.57 -1.16 -40.58
CA GLN A 37 -10.33 -0.60 -40.11
C GLN A 37 -10.34 -0.53 -38.58
N LEU A 38 -11.42 -0.04 -37.97
CA LEU A 38 -11.58 0.07 -36.52
C LEU A 38 -11.51 -1.31 -35.85
N GLN A 39 -12.10 -2.33 -36.44
CA GLN A 39 -12.04 -3.72 -35.95
C GLN A 39 -10.61 -4.27 -35.94
N LYS A 40 -9.82 -4.01 -36.99
CA LYS A 40 -8.39 -4.41 -37.03
C LYS A 40 -7.58 -3.69 -35.96
N ILE A 41 -7.78 -2.38 -35.81
CA ILE A 41 -7.08 -1.55 -34.81
C ILE A 41 -7.46 -2.02 -33.41
N SER A 42 -8.73 -2.22 -33.09
CA SER A 42 -9.17 -2.66 -31.78
C SER A 42 -8.62 -4.04 -31.39
N LYS A 43 -8.56 -4.96 -32.36
CA LYS A 43 -7.93 -6.28 -32.16
C LYS A 43 -6.43 -6.18 -31.87
N THR A 44 -5.71 -5.28 -32.54
CA THR A 44 -4.28 -5.01 -32.28
C THR A 44 -4.07 -4.40 -30.90
N ILE A 45 -4.91 -3.45 -30.51
CA ILE A 45 -4.87 -2.82 -29.18
C ILE A 45 -5.11 -3.86 -28.08
N LEU A 46 -6.05 -4.78 -28.30
CA LEU A 46 -6.33 -5.84 -27.34
C LEU A 46 -5.12 -6.78 -27.15
N ILE A 47 -4.41 -7.14 -28.24
CA ILE A 47 -3.17 -7.93 -28.17
C ILE A 47 -2.09 -7.20 -27.33
N ILE A 48 -1.87 -5.92 -27.64
CA ILE A 48 -0.89 -5.10 -26.89
C ILE A 48 -1.32 -4.99 -25.43
N GLY A 49 -2.64 -4.85 -25.17
CA GLY A 49 -3.20 -4.83 -23.82
C GLY A 49 -2.95 -6.12 -23.05
N ILE A 50 -3.12 -7.28 -23.67
CA ILE A 50 -2.81 -8.58 -23.06
C ILE A 50 -1.31 -8.69 -22.74
N PHE A 51 -0.43 -8.31 -23.68
CA PHE A 51 1.01 -8.33 -23.43
C PHE A 51 1.40 -7.41 -22.28
N SER A 52 0.84 -6.19 -22.23
CA SER A 52 1.08 -5.26 -21.12
C SER A 52 0.54 -5.78 -19.78
N ALA A 53 -0.58 -6.50 -19.77
CA ALA A 53 -1.12 -7.16 -18.58
C ALA A 53 -0.16 -8.24 -18.06
N PHE A 54 0.47 -9.04 -18.94
CA PHE A 54 1.51 -9.98 -18.54
C PHE A 54 2.72 -9.30 -17.89
N LEU A 55 3.19 -8.18 -18.46
CA LEU A 55 4.28 -7.40 -17.86
C LEU A 55 3.89 -6.87 -16.48
N SER A 56 2.65 -6.43 -16.33
CA SER A 56 2.11 -5.98 -15.05
C SER A 56 2.06 -7.13 -14.02
N LEU A 57 1.59 -8.31 -14.40
CA LEU A 57 1.58 -9.48 -13.52
C LEU A 57 2.98 -9.89 -13.08
N LEU A 58 3.95 -9.90 -14.01
CA LEU A 58 5.34 -10.27 -13.72
C LEU A 58 5.99 -9.26 -12.76
N SER A 59 5.86 -7.97 -13.05
CA SER A 59 6.43 -6.91 -12.20
C SER A 59 5.74 -6.87 -10.82
N GLY A 60 4.42 -7.07 -10.75
CA GLY A 60 3.69 -7.15 -9.49
C GLY A 60 4.09 -8.36 -8.65
N TYR A 61 4.34 -9.51 -9.28
CA TYR A 61 4.87 -10.67 -8.58
C TYR A 61 6.26 -10.39 -7.97
N ILE A 62 7.15 -9.73 -8.72
CA ILE A 62 8.48 -9.34 -8.22
C ILE A 62 8.34 -8.35 -7.06
N GLN A 63 7.49 -7.33 -7.20
CA GLN A 63 7.25 -6.33 -6.15
C GLN A 63 6.68 -6.96 -4.88
N SER A 64 5.75 -7.90 -5.01
CA SER A 64 5.15 -8.60 -3.86
C SER A 64 6.16 -9.44 -3.04
N LYS A 65 7.34 -9.73 -3.60
CA LYS A 65 8.43 -10.40 -2.86
C LYS A 65 9.33 -9.41 -2.12
N ASN A 66 9.36 -8.16 -2.54
CA ASN A 66 10.27 -7.14 -2.02
C ASN A 66 9.59 -6.21 -1.01
N GLU A 67 8.26 -6.09 -1.05
CA GLU A 67 7.50 -5.21 -0.16
C GLU A 67 6.54 -6.00 0.73
N VAL A 68 6.25 -5.45 1.91
CA VAL A 68 5.30 -6.05 2.86
C VAL A 68 3.92 -5.47 2.62
N TYR A 69 3.02 -6.30 2.13
CA TYR A 69 1.61 -5.96 1.94
C TYR A 69 0.71 -6.76 2.90
N SER A 70 -0.50 -6.28 3.14
CA SER A 70 -1.56 -7.08 3.75
C SER A 70 -1.74 -8.37 2.91
N SER A 71 -1.54 -9.53 3.54
CA SER A 71 -1.55 -10.83 2.83
C SER A 71 -2.88 -11.12 2.16
N GLU A 72 -3.98 -10.69 2.77
CA GLU A 72 -5.34 -10.91 2.26
C GLU A 72 -5.63 -10.02 1.05
N THR A 73 -5.41 -8.71 1.17
CA THR A 73 -5.64 -7.74 0.09
C THR A 73 -4.72 -8.02 -1.11
N LEU A 74 -3.45 -8.41 -0.85
CA LEU A 74 -2.52 -8.82 -1.90
C LEU A 74 -3.02 -10.06 -2.66
N THR A 75 -3.53 -11.05 -1.92
CA THR A 75 -4.06 -12.29 -2.50
C THR A 75 -5.25 -11.99 -3.41
N TYR A 76 -6.20 -11.17 -2.97
CA TYR A 76 -7.33 -10.74 -3.81
C TYR A 76 -6.87 -9.97 -5.04
N HIS A 77 -5.95 -9.02 -4.89
CA HIS A 77 -5.41 -8.26 -6.02
C HIS A 77 -4.76 -9.17 -7.07
N GLN A 78 -3.95 -10.15 -6.64
CA GLN A 78 -3.29 -11.10 -7.53
C GLN A 78 -4.30 -11.98 -8.28
N TRP A 79 -5.26 -12.59 -7.57
CA TRP A 79 -6.26 -13.46 -8.19
C TRP A 79 -7.15 -12.71 -9.18
N ILE A 80 -7.58 -11.50 -8.84
CA ILE A 80 -8.40 -10.66 -9.73
C ILE A 80 -7.57 -10.22 -10.94
N GLY A 81 -6.29 -9.89 -10.77
CA GLY A 81 -5.37 -9.58 -11.86
C GLY A 81 -5.20 -10.76 -12.83
N TYR A 82 -5.03 -11.99 -12.34
CA TYR A 82 -4.99 -13.19 -13.17
C TYR A 82 -6.31 -13.40 -13.91
N ALA A 83 -7.45 -13.29 -13.22
CA ALA A 83 -8.76 -13.43 -13.82
C ALA A 83 -9.01 -12.37 -14.91
N THR A 84 -8.64 -11.10 -14.67
CA THR A 84 -8.74 -10.01 -15.65
C THR A 84 -7.94 -10.32 -16.91
N THR A 85 -6.71 -10.80 -16.75
CA THR A 85 -5.85 -11.17 -17.88
C THR A 85 -6.45 -12.34 -18.69
N LEU A 86 -6.99 -13.37 -18.00
CA LEU A 86 -7.66 -14.49 -18.65
C LEU A 86 -8.94 -14.03 -19.40
N ILE A 87 -9.70 -13.10 -18.84
CA ILE A 87 -10.87 -12.50 -19.50
C ILE A 87 -10.43 -11.77 -20.77
N PHE A 88 -9.33 -11.03 -20.76
CA PHE A 88 -8.82 -10.35 -21.96
C PHE A 88 -8.38 -11.35 -23.04
N ILE A 89 -7.75 -12.44 -22.66
CA ILE A 89 -7.36 -13.52 -23.59
C ILE A 89 -8.62 -14.17 -24.17
N GLY A 90 -9.61 -14.52 -23.33
CA GLY A 90 -10.88 -15.07 -23.77
C GLY A 90 -11.62 -14.11 -24.71
N PHE A 91 -11.64 -12.83 -24.37
CA PHE A 91 -12.23 -11.80 -25.22
C PHE A 91 -11.54 -11.75 -26.60
N TYR A 92 -10.21 -11.83 -26.64
CA TYR A 92 -9.47 -11.85 -27.90
C TYR A 92 -9.75 -13.10 -28.74
N ILE A 93 -9.80 -14.27 -28.13
CA ILE A 93 -10.06 -15.56 -28.83
C ILE A 93 -11.44 -15.55 -29.45
N PHE A 94 -12.46 -15.12 -28.73
CA PHE A 94 -13.87 -15.14 -29.14
C PHE A 94 -14.37 -13.81 -29.70
N LEU A 95 -13.45 -12.87 -30.01
CA LEU A 95 -13.84 -11.50 -30.40
C LEU A 95 -14.77 -11.46 -31.61
N GLU A 96 -14.52 -12.28 -32.63
CA GLU A 96 -15.31 -12.31 -33.85
C GLU A 96 -16.73 -12.89 -33.59
N GLU A 97 -16.82 -13.96 -32.78
CA GLU A 97 -18.09 -14.56 -32.37
C GLU A 97 -18.89 -13.63 -31.45
N ILE A 98 -18.21 -12.97 -30.51
CA ILE A 98 -18.83 -12.03 -29.60
C ILE A 98 -19.43 -10.83 -30.33
N ARG A 99 -18.77 -10.37 -31.41
CA ARG A 99 -19.23 -9.23 -32.22
C ARG A 99 -20.54 -9.56 -32.98
N LEU A 100 -20.76 -10.81 -33.32
CA LEU A 100 -22.01 -11.25 -34.02
C LEU A 100 -23.25 -11.02 -33.15
N TYR A 101 -23.11 -11.09 -31.82
CA TYR A 101 -24.24 -10.97 -30.90
C TYR A 101 -24.05 -9.74 -30.01
N ARG A 102 -24.72 -8.63 -30.32
CA ARG A 102 -24.61 -7.36 -29.62
C ARG A 102 -24.79 -7.48 -28.09
N THR A 103 -25.76 -8.30 -27.65
CA THR A 103 -26.03 -8.54 -26.24
C THR A 103 -24.87 -9.25 -25.57
N VAL A 104 -24.29 -10.26 -26.19
CA VAL A 104 -23.12 -10.99 -25.66
C VAL A 104 -21.92 -10.07 -25.57
N LYS A 105 -21.65 -9.25 -26.61
CA LYS A 105 -20.60 -8.25 -26.61
C LYS A 105 -20.73 -7.30 -25.41
N ASN A 106 -21.93 -6.75 -25.21
CA ASN A 106 -22.15 -5.80 -24.12
C ASN A 106 -21.95 -6.44 -22.73
N ILE A 107 -22.39 -7.69 -22.54
CA ILE A 107 -22.17 -8.43 -21.29
C ILE A 107 -20.65 -8.62 -21.03
N PHE A 108 -19.91 -9.03 -22.07
CA PHE A 108 -18.46 -9.20 -21.94
C PHE A 108 -17.74 -7.88 -21.65
N ILE A 109 -18.14 -6.78 -22.28
CA ILE A 109 -17.60 -5.44 -22.01
C ILE A 109 -17.85 -5.04 -20.56
N VAL A 110 -19.08 -5.18 -20.08
CA VAL A 110 -19.44 -4.81 -18.69
C VAL A 110 -18.67 -5.68 -17.70
N LEU A 111 -18.63 -7.00 -17.92
CA LEU A 111 -17.93 -7.93 -17.04
C LEU A 111 -16.43 -7.63 -16.98
N SER A 112 -15.78 -7.49 -18.12
CA SER A 112 -14.34 -7.21 -18.17
C SER A 112 -13.99 -5.84 -17.58
N THR A 113 -14.83 -4.83 -17.81
CA THR A 113 -14.65 -3.51 -17.18
C THR A 113 -14.80 -3.60 -15.65
N ALA A 114 -15.77 -4.37 -15.15
CA ALA A 114 -15.92 -4.60 -13.71
C ALA A 114 -14.67 -5.26 -13.10
N PHE A 115 -14.08 -6.25 -13.78
CA PHE A 115 -12.83 -6.88 -13.32
C PHE A 115 -11.64 -5.93 -13.34
N VAL A 116 -11.52 -5.07 -14.37
CA VAL A 116 -10.50 -4.00 -14.39
C VAL A 116 -10.67 -3.06 -13.20
N LEU A 117 -11.90 -2.60 -12.93
CA LEU A 117 -12.19 -1.72 -11.80
C LEU A 117 -11.89 -2.39 -10.46
N LEU A 118 -12.20 -3.68 -10.30
CA LEU A 118 -11.84 -4.44 -9.10
C LEU A 118 -10.33 -4.57 -8.94
N THR A 119 -9.58 -4.81 -10.03
CA THR A 119 -8.11 -4.86 -9.99
C THR A 119 -7.53 -3.52 -9.54
N VAL A 120 -8.06 -2.41 -10.05
CA VAL A 120 -7.67 -1.05 -9.64
C VAL A 120 -8.02 -0.81 -8.18
N PHE A 121 -9.22 -1.18 -7.74
CA PHE A 121 -9.68 -1.02 -6.36
C PHE A 121 -8.72 -1.70 -5.36
N PHE A 122 -8.43 -2.98 -5.57
CA PHE A 122 -7.50 -3.69 -4.67
C PHE A 122 -6.06 -3.20 -4.80
N GLY A 123 -5.62 -2.79 -5.99
CA GLY A 123 -4.30 -2.19 -6.19
C GLY A 123 -4.12 -0.87 -5.44
N THR A 124 -5.12 0.02 -5.50
CA THR A 124 -5.10 1.29 -4.74
C THR A 124 -5.20 1.05 -3.24
N SER A 125 -5.95 0.05 -2.79
CA SER A 125 -6.01 -0.34 -1.37
C SER A 125 -4.66 -0.81 -0.84
N LEU A 126 -3.84 -1.50 -1.67
CA LEU A 126 -2.49 -1.91 -1.29
C LEU A 126 -1.52 -0.74 -1.15
N THR A 127 -1.64 0.29 -1.99
CA THR A 127 -0.71 1.43 -2.01
C THR A 127 -1.10 2.56 -1.07
N HIS A 128 -2.40 2.79 -0.88
CA HIS A 128 -2.93 3.93 -0.12
C HIS A 128 -3.68 3.52 1.15
N GLY A 129 -3.83 2.22 1.41
CA GLY A 129 -4.60 1.67 2.53
C GLY A 129 -6.08 1.44 2.18
N GLU A 130 -6.71 0.55 2.93
CA GLU A 130 -8.08 0.05 2.66
C GLU A 130 -9.17 1.13 2.72
N THR A 131 -8.91 2.24 3.38
CA THR A 131 -9.87 3.34 3.55
C THR A 131 -9.84 4.37 2.40
N PHE A 132 -8.85 4.29 1.50
CA PHE A 132 -8.64 5.30 0.47
C PHE A 132 -9.84 5.47 -0.49
N LEU A 133 -10.49 4.35 -0.86
CA LEU A 133 -11.63 4.34 -1.78
C LEU A 133 -12.99 4.22 -1.07
N ARG A 134 -13.05 4.27 0.25
CA ARG A 134 -14.32 4.44 0.95
C ARG A 134 -14.88 5.82 0.65
N LEU A 135 -15.58 5.94 -0.45
CA LEU A 135 -16.48 7.04 -0.69
C LEU A 135 -17.53 7.01 0.43
N SER A 136 -17.58 8.04 1.25
CA SER A 136 -18.68 8.26 2.17
C SER A 136 -19.94 8.51 1.34
N ILE A 137 -20.61 7.42 0.94
CA ILE A 137 -21.86 7.47 0.16
C ILE A 137 -23.00 7.95 1.07
N ASN A 138 -22.79 8.01 2.36
CA ASN A 138 -23.79 8.42 3.31
C ASN A 138 -23.24 9.52 4.24
N PRO A 139 -23.60 10.78 4.08
CA PRO A 139 -23.17 11.86 4.97
C PRO A 139 -23.68 11.71 6.42
N ASN A 140 -24.60 10.77 6.69
CA ASN A 140 -25.11 10.43 8.01
C ASN A 140 -24.59 9.10 8.56
N ASP A 141 -23.70 8.41 7.86
CA ASP A 141 -23.11 7.18 8.35
C ASP A 141 -21.95 7.49 9.30
N ASN A 142 -22.28 7.84 10.53
CA ASN A 142 -21.34 7.92 11.65
C ASN A 142 -20.78 6.54 12.06
N SER A 143 -20.99 5.52 11.26
CA SER A 143 -20.64 4.14 11.61
C SER A 143 -19.78 3.48 10.54
N THR A 144 -18.59 3.97 10.27
CA THR A 144 -17.43 3.14 9.84
C THR A 144 -16.24 4.01 9.43
N ASP A 145 -15.96 5.08 10.11
CA ASP A 145 -14.57 5.29 10.41
C ASP A 145 -14.16 4.02 11.17
N THR A 146 -13.19 3.26 10.66
CA THR A 146 -12.36 2.46 11.55
C THR A 146 -12.23 3.32 12.78
N LYS A 147 -12.78 2.88 13.93
CA LYS A 147 -12.71 3.60 15.19
C LYS A 147 -11.32 4.20 15.20
N SER A 148 -11.23 5.47 14.87
CA SER A 148 -9.96 6.16 14.94
C SER A 148 -9.61 5.99 16.40
N ASP A 149 -8.44 5.40 16.68
CA ASP A 149 -7.95 5.27 18.06
C ASP A 149 -7.93 6.65 18.77
N ASP A 150 -8.19 7.72 18.02
CA ASP A 150 -8.38 9.09 18.48
C ASP A 150 -9.43 9.23 19.59
N ASN A 151 -10.49 8.42 19.61
CA ASN A 151 -11.49 8.46 20.70
C ASN A 151 -10.91 7.99 22.05
N ASN A 152 -9.82 7.25 22.03
CA ASN A 152 -9.12 6.78 23.22
C ASN A 152 -7.87 7.62 23.55
N ARG A 153 -7.51 8.61 22.71
CA ARG A 153 -6.38 9.48 22.95
C ARG A 153 -6.81 10.73 23.72
N PRO A 154 -5.96 11.25 24.60
CA PRO A 154 -6.24 12.51 25.30
C PRO A 154 -6.37 13.66 24.26
N PRO A 155 -7.26 14.62 24.50
CA PRO A 155 -7.36 15.79 23.63
C PRO A 155 -6.03 16.56 23.62
N ILE A 156 -5.61 16.99 22.43
CA ILE A 156 -4.40 17.78 22.20
C ILE A 156 -4.75 19.00 21.35
N ASP A 157 -4.09 20.12 21.57
CA ASP A 157 -4.22 21.32 20.75
C ASP A 157 -3.69 21.07 19.32
N LYS A 158 -4.03 21.93 18.38
CA LYS A 158 -3.49 21.84 17.02
C LYS A 158 -1.98 22.16 17.04
N ALA A 159 -1.23 21.43 16.22
CA ALA A 159 0.17 21.77 15.97
C ALA A 159 0.30 23.17 15.32
N ASP A 160 1.39 23.88 15.63
CA ASP A 160 1.65 25.20 15.06
C ASP A 160 1.71 25.11 13.52
N PRO A 161 0.85 25.87 12.79
CA PRO A 161 0.83 25.87 11.33
C PRO A 161 2.16 26.30 10.71
N ASN A 162 2.94 27.18 11.35
CA ASN A 162 4.25 27.62 10.85
C ASN A 162 5.26 26.49 10.92
N VAL A 163 5.25 25.70 12.00
CA VAL A 163 6.10 24.52 12.13
C VAL A 163 5.71 23.46 11.10
N LEU A 164 4.42 23.24 10.89
CA LEU A 164 3.95 22.31 9.84
C LEU A 164 4.42 22.73 8.46
N LEU A 165 4.30 24.01 8.13
CA LEU A 165 4.74 24.55 6.83
C LEU A 165 6.26 24.39 6.67
N GLN A 166 7.04 24.69 7.69
CA GLN A 166 8.50 24.52 7.68
C GLN A 166 8.89 23.04 7.45
N LEU A 167 8.25 22.10 8.14
CA LEU A 167 8.50 20.68 7.98
C LEU A 167 8.12 20.20 6.57
N GLN A 168 7.00 20.68 6.01
CA GLN A 168 6.62 20.39 4.63
C GLN A 168 7.62 20.92 3.61
N GLN A 169 8.18 22.12 3.83
CA GLN A 169 9.24 22.67 2.97
C GLN A 169 10.53 21.86 3.04
N MET A 170 10.78 21.19 4.17
CA MET A 170 11.90 20.24 4.34
C MET A 170 11.64 18.87 3.69
N GLY A 171 10.44 18.62 3.13
CA GLY A 171 10.11 17.35 2.48
C GLY A 171 9.31 16.37 3.34
N TRP A 172 8.89 16.74 4.55
CA TRP A 172 7.96 15.94 5.32
C TRP A 172 6.56 15.95 4.72
N VAL A 173 5.95 14.79 4.57
CA VAL A 173 4.52 14.65 4.31
C VAL A 173 3.83 14.45 5.66
N ILE A 174 3.12 15.48 6.13
CA ILE A 174 2.43 15.47 7.42
C ILE A 174 0.94 15.54 7.17
N THR A 175 0.21 14.54 7.64
CA THR A 175 -1.24 14.43 7.47
C THR A 175 -1.92 14.10 8.80
N PRO A 176 -3.14 14.59 9.06
CA PRO A 176 -3.94 14.14 10.20
C PRO A 176 -4.22 12.63 10.10
N THR A 177 -4.34 11.96 11.24
CA THR A 177 -4.70 10.52 11.30
C THR A 177 -6.17 10.29 10.93
N SER A 178 -7.02 11.27 11.15
CA SER A 178 -8.42 11.30 10.72
C SER A 178 -8.88 12.73 10.42
N THR A 179 -10.06 12.91 9.81
CA THR A 179 -10.58 14.20 9.32
C THR A 179 -10.61 15.30 10.39
N HIS A 180 -10.77 14.94 11.66
CA HIS A 180 -10.86 15.90 12.78
C HIS A 180 -9.77 15.69 13.82
N SER A 181 -8.74 14.87 13.51
CA SER A 181 -7.66 14.59 14.44
C SER A 181 -6.63 15.72 14.49
N ASN A 182 -6.18 16.05 15.70
CA ASN A 182 -4.99 16.86 15.92
C ASN A 182 -3.72 15.98 16.04
N TYR A 183 -3.88 14.66 16.00
CA TYR A 183 -2.79 13.69 15.89
C TYR A 183 -2.37 13.49 14.45
N LEU A 184 -1.09 13.30 14.23
CA LEU A 184 -0.47 13.40 12.91
C LEU A 184 0.30 12.14 12.56
N ARG A 185 0.29 11.84 11.26
CA ARG A 185 1.21 10.94 10.60
C ARG A 185 2.30 11.76 9.93
N ALA A 186 3.55 11.43 10.17
CA ALA A 186 4.70 12.01 9.49
C ALA A 186 5.42 10.96 8.64
N VAL A 187 5.68 11.31 7.39
CA VAL A 187 6.37 10.44 6.41
C VAL A 187 7.47 11.26 5.75
N ILE A 188 8.65 10.68 5.62
CA ILE A 188 9.72 11.22 4.78
C ILE A 188 10.21 10.11 3.85
N PHE A 189 10.47 10.45 2.59
CA PHE A 189 10.86 9.48 1.57
C PHE A 189 12.31 9.69 1.15
N ASN A 190 13.03 8.58 1.05
CA ASN A 190 14.31 8.44 0.33
C ASN A 190 15.27 9.63 0.49
N HIS A 191 15.65 9.95 1.73
CA HIS A 191 16.65 10.96 2.01
C HIS A 191 18.04 10.32 2.09
N GLU A 192 18.91 10.67 1.15
CA GLU A 192 20.33 10.32 1.14
C GLU A 192 21.12 11.15 2.15
N ASP A 193 20.61 12.35 2.49
CA ASP A 193 21.19 13.22 3.50
C ASP A 193 20.97 12.72 4.92
N SER A 194 21.74 13.26 5.88
CA SER A 194 21.60 12.91 7.29
C SER A 194 20.20 13.23 7.82
N ILE A 195 19.43 12.21 8.15
CA ILE A 195 18.06 12.31 8.70
C ILE A 195 18.01 13.05 10.05
N SER A 196 19.15 13.24 10.72
CA SER A 196 19.22 13.85 12.07
C SER A 196 18.59 15.23 12.11
N ASN A 197 18.90 16.11 11.15
CA ASN A 197 18.35 17.47 11.12
C ASN A 197 16.83 17.47 10.93
N TYR A 198 16.33 16.56 10.14
CA TYR A 198 14.90 16.38 9.87
C TYR A 198 14.15 15.93 11.14
N LEU A 199 14.72 14.98 11.89
CA LEU A 199 14.16 14.51 13.16
C LEU A 199 14.24 15.57 14.26
N ILE A 200 15.31 16.38 14.32
CA ILE A 200 15.42 17.50 15.26
C ILE A 200 14.28 18.49 15.03
N GLN A 201 13.98 18.85 13.80
CA GLN A 201 12.87 19.76 13.50
C GLN A 201 11.51 19.11 13.79
N LEU A 202 11.32 17.83 13.50
CA LEU A 202 10.10 17.10 13.80
C LEU A 202 9.80 17.02 15.29
N ASN A 203 10.84 17.06 16.15
CA ASN A 203 10.69 17.06 17.60
C ASN A 203 9.84 18.24 18.13
N GLN A 204 9.71 19.34 17.39
CA GLN A 204 8.87 20.48 17.78
C GLN A 204 7.38 20.10 17.90
N ILE A 205 6.95 19.06 17.17
CA ILE A 205 5.57 18.56 17.19
C ILE A 205 5.49 17.08 17.62
N LYS A 206 6.49 16.57 18.31
CA LYS A 206 6.60 15.15 18.71
C LYS A 206 5.37 14.59 19.42
N GLN A 207 4.69 15.41 20.23
CA GLN A 207 3.49 15.04 20.97
C GLN A 207 2.28 14.77 20.06
N HIS A 208 2.28 15.30 18.84
CA HIS A 208 1.24 15.09 17.84
C HIS A 208 1.46 13.84 17.00
N ILE A 209 2.72 13.34 16.94
CA ILE A 209 3.09 12.25 16.03
C ILE A 209 2.71 10.92 16.64
N VAL A 210 1.77 10.22 16.01
CA VAL A 210 1.36 8.87 16.37
C VAL A 210 1.82 7.83 15.34
N GLU A 211 2.07 8.24 14.09
CA GLU A 211 2.63 7.37 13.06
C GLU A 211 3.85 8.05 12.44
N LEU A 212 4.98 7.34 12.40
CA LEU A 212 6.24 7.86 11.85
C LEU A 212 6.83 6.85 10.85
N LYS A 213 6.97 7.28 9.59
CA LYS A 213 7.57 6.47 8.53
C LYS A 213 8.93 7.02 8.15
N LEU A 214 9.96 6.22 8.39
CA LEU A 214 11.38 6.50 8.11
C LEU A 214 11.99 5.40 7.22
N SER A 215 11.16 4.66 6.49
CA SER A 215 11.60 3.61 5.57
C SER A 215 12.55 4.17 4.50
N TYR A 216 13.58 3.39 4.15
CA TYR A 216 14.57 3.78 3.13
C TYR A 216 15.31 5.09 3.43
N THR A 217 15.59 5.38 4.70
CA THR A 217 16.35 6.55 5.13
C THR A 217 17.69 6.17 5.77
N THR A 218 18.53 7.16 6.03
CA THR A 218 19.84 7.00 6.70
C THR A 218 19.73 6.87 8.21
N VAL A 219 18.57 6.46 8.76
CA VAL A 219 18.37 6.20 10.19
C VAL A 219 19.33 5.12 10.67
N ASN A 220 19.99 5.38 11.78
CA ASN A 220 20.95 4.51 12.45
C ASN A 220 20.78 4.61 13.98
N ASP A 221 21.58 3.85 14.74
CA ASP A 221 21.46 3.80 16.20
C ASP A 221 21.61 5.15 16.89
N SER A 222 22.45 6.06 16.37
CA SER A 222 22.64 7.39 16.97
C SER A 222 21.42 8.29 16.76
N THR A 223 20.71 8.15 15.65
CA THR A 223 19.53 8.96 15.34
C THR A 223 18.28 8.49 16.09
N MET A 224 18.24 7.23 16.55
CA MET A 224 17.13 6.69 17.33
C MET A 224 16.87 7.45 18.63
N ASN A 225 17.90 8.01 19.27
CA ASN A 225 17.74 8.81 20.48
C ASN A 225 16.89 10.08 20.25
N LEU A 226 16.78 10.56 19.00
CA LEU A 226 15.98 11.73 18.66
C LEU A 226 14.47 11.45 18.72
N ILE A 227 14.06 10.19 18.62
CA ILE A 227 12.65 9.80 18.68
C ILE A 227 12.22 9.16 20.01
N GLU A 228 13.14 8.97 20.97
CA GLU A 228 12.81 8.35 22.26
C GLU A 228 11.75 9.12 23.06
N ASN A 229 11.59 10.41 22.80
CA ASN A 229 10.64 11.29 23.48
C ASN A 229 9.32 11.50 22.72
N PHE A 230 9.04 10.69 21.69
CA PHE A 230 7.77 10.73 20.97
C PHE A 230 6.68 9.96 21.74
N SER A 231 6.19 10.57 22.82
CA SER A 231 5.29 9.93 23.80
C SER A 231 3.93 9.48 23.25
N SER A 232 3.55 9.97 22.08
CA SER A 232 2.30 9.60 21.41
C SER A 232 2.51 8.56 20.30
N LEU A 233 3.75 8.13 20.03
CA LEU A 233 4.07 7.27 18.89
C LEU A 233 3.53 5.85 19.09
N GLU A 234 2.67 5.43 18.17
CA GLU A 234 2.02 4.12 18.17
C GLU A 234 2.54 3.21 17.05
N LYS A 235 2.90 3.80 15.90
CA LYS A 235 3.37 3.04 14.75
C LYS A 235 4.65 3.63 14.17
N LEU A 236 5.65 2.76 13.96
CA LEU A 236 6.99 3.15 13.51
C LEU A 236 7.46 2.23 12.38
N TRP A 237 7.81 2.81 11.22
CA TRP A 237 8.39 2.11 10.10
C TRP A 237 9.86 2.48 9.97
N LEU A 238 10.74 1.49 10.06
CA LEU A 238 12.20 1.59 10.03
C LEU A 238 12.82 0.59 9.05
N ASP A 239 12.00 0.05 8.15
CA ASP A 239 12.46 -0.91 7.15
C ASP A 239 13.48 -0.27 6.19
N HIS A 240 14.45 -1.09 5.76
CA HIS A 240 15.56 -0.65 4.90
C HIS A 240 16.37 0.52 5.50
N THR A 241 16.64 0.47 6.81
CA THR A 241 17.49 1.42 7.52
C THR A 241 18.76 0.74 8.08
N HIS A 242 19.70 1.52 8.63
CA HIS A 242 20.97 1.03 9.16
C HIS A 242 20.94 0.76 10.67
N LEU A 243 19.78 0.40 11.21
CA LEU A 243 19.60 0.11 12.63
C LEU A 243 20.21 -1.24 13.01
N THR A 244 20.88 -1.27 14.15
CA THR A 244 21.37 -2.51 14.78
C THR A 244 20.62 -2.76 16.10
N SER A 245 20.89 -3.89 16.74
CA SER A 245 20.29 -4.25 18.04
C SER A 245 20.58 -3.23 19.16
N ARG A 246 21.56 -2.35 18.99
CA ARG A 246 21.87 -1.26 19.94
C ARG A 246 20.74 -0.23 20.05
N SER A 247 19.91 -0.11 19.05
CA SER A 247 18.74 0.78 19.03
C SER A 247 17.51 0.20 19.75
N LEU A 248 17.46 -1.11 19.96
CA LEU A 248 16.29 -1.78 20.57
C LEU A 248 15.90 -1.22 21.96
N PRO A 249 16.85 -0.87 22.87
CA PRO A 249 16.49 -0.28 24.16
C PRO A 249 15.73 1.05 24.07
N VAL A 250 15.95 1.84 23.00
CA VAL A 250 15.21 3.09 22.77
C VAL A 250 13.74 2.81 22.53
N LEU A 251 13.42 1.72 21.80
CA LEU A 251 12.05 1.33 21.49
C LEU A 251 11.22 0.99 22.73
N LYS A 252 11.85 0.53 23.82
CA LYS A 252 11.15 0.29 25.11
C LYS A 252 10.66 1.55 25.79
N LYS A 253 11.22 2.72 25.46
CA LYS A 253 10.80 4.01 26.00
C LYS A 253 9.54 4.57 25.32
N LEU A 254 9.12 3.95 24.21
CA LEU A 254 7.93 4.32 23.46
C LEU A 254 6.72 3.53 23.98
N ASP A 255 6.16 3.95 25.11
CA ASP A 255 5.16 3.20 25.88
C ASP A 255 3.87 2.89 25.09
N LYS A 256 3.55 3.71 24.07
CA LYS A 256 2.36 3.54 23.24
C LYS A 256 2.63 2.77 21.95
N LEU A 257 3.88 2.36 21.71
CA LEU A 257 4.25 1.66 20.48
C LEU A 257 3.50 0.32 20.40
N SER A 258 2.71 0.14 19.35
CA SER A 258 1.93 -1.08 19.06
C SER A 258 2.34 -1.75 17.75
N TYR A 259 3.02 -1.02 16.87
CA TYR A 259 3.49 -1.52 15.59
C TYR A 259 4.90 -1.04 15.28
N ILE A 260 5.77 -1.96 14.86
CA ILE A 260 7.10 -1.63 14.35
C ILE A 260 7.45 -2.49 13.13
N ASN A 261 7.96 -1.85 12.09
CA ASN A 261 8.51 -2.53 10.93
C ASN A 261 10.04 -2.40 10.92
N LEU A 262 10.73 -3.54 11.08
CA LEU A 262 12.19 -3.67 11.06
C LEU A 262 12.67 -4.53 9.86
N PHE A 263 11.83 -4.66 8.83
CA PHE A 263 12.19 -5.44 7.64
C PHE A 263 13.46 -4.90 6.99
N ALA A 264 14.35 -5.80 6.55
CA ALA A 264 15.61 -5.43 5.90
C ALA A 264 16.50 -4.47 6.72
N THR A 265 16.45 -4.55 8.05
CA THR A 265 17.45 -3.93 8.94
C THR A 265 18.56 -4.95 9.28
N PRO A 266 19.76 -4.52 9.70
CA PRO A 266 20.83 -5.41 10.17
C PRO A 266 20.54 -6.17 11.47
N ILE A 267 19.35 -6.01 12.09
CA ILE A 267 18.97 -6.68 13.34
C ILE A 267 18.62 -8.15 13.03
N SER A 268 19.23 -9.08 13.75
CA SER A 268 18.94 -10.51 13.58
C SER A 268 17.69 -10.96 14.32
N GLU A 269 17.13 -12.11 13.91
CA GLU A 269 15.98 -12.73 14.58
C GLU A 269 16.24 -13.01 16.06
N ASN A 270 17.39 -13.56 16.37
CA ASN A 270 17.74 -13.90 17.74
C ASN A 270 17.76 -12.64 18.61
N GLU A 271 18.33 -11.54 18.12
CA GLU A 271 18.34 -10.27 18.84
C GLU A 271 16.92 -9.72 19.08
N ILE A 272 16.00 -9.87 18.15
CA ILE A 272 14.58 -9.49 18.33
C ILE A 272 13.91 -10.40 19.36
N LYS A 273 14.14 -11.70 19.31
CA LYS A 273 13.59 -12.67 20.26
C LYS A 273 14.14 -12.46 21.67
N ASP A 274 15.45 -12.29 21.78
CA ASP A 274 16.13 -12.08 23.08
C ASP A 274 15.74 -10.75 23.71
N PHE A 275 15.49 -9.72 22.89
CA PHE A 275 15.02 -8.43 23.37
C PHE A 275 13.64 -8.51 24.01
N GLY A 276 12.76 -9.41 23.52
CA GLY A 276 11.45 -9.68 24.08
C GLY A 276 10.54 -8.45 24.05
N PHE A 277 10.09 -8.04 22.87
CA PHE A 277 9.03 -7.03 22.74
C PHE A 277 7.79 -7.45 23.55
N ALA A 278 7.06 -6.46 24.09
CA ALA A 278 5.79 -6.71 24.73
C ALA A 278 4.85 -7.43 23.72
N LYS A 279 4.04 -8.38 24.20
CA LYS A 279 3.09 -9.15 23.35
C LYS A 279 2.10 -8.26 22.58
N SER A 280 1.89 -7.03 23.05
CA SER A 280 1.05 -6.02 22.41
C SER A 280 1.69 -5.35 21.20
N ILE A 281 2.99 -5.53 20.97
CA ILE A 281 3.71 -4.89 19.85
C ILE A 281 3.77 -5.86 18.69
N TYR A 282 3.20 -5.46 17.57
CA TYR A 282 3.31 -6.20 16.31
C TYR A 282 4.63 -5.84 15.62
N VAL A 283 5.55 -6.82 15.49
CA VAL A 283 6.87 -6.63 14.89
C VAL A 283 6.91 -7.27 13.52
N VAL A 284 7.20 -6.49 12.48
CA VAL A 284 7.46 -6.99 11.12
C VAL A 284 8.96 -7.16 10.94
N HIS A 285 9.39 -8.39 10.65
CA HIS A 285 10.78 -8.73 10.34
C HIS A 285 10.81 -9.86 9.28
N PRO A 286 11.86 -9.97 8.44
CA PRO A 286 11.93 -10.95 7.33
C PRO A 286 11.61 -12.39 7.74
N ILE A 287 11.96 -12.79 8.95
CA ILE A 287 11.87 -14.17 9.42
C ILE A 287 10.45 -14.59 9.76
N PHE A 288 9.59 -13.68 10.16
CA PHE A 288 8.15 -13.98 10.33
C PHE A 288 7.46 -14.35 9.01
N ARG A 289 8.12 -14.14 7.87
CA ARG A 289 7.59 -14.54 6.55
C ARG A 289 7.72 -16.03 6.28
N ASP A 290 8.83 -16.67 6.71
CA ASP A 290 9.06 -18.12 6.48
C ASP A 290 8.37 -18.99 7.54
N THR A 291 8.17 -18.48 8.77
CA THR A 291 7.40 -19.16 9.81
C THR A 291 5.89 -19.01 9.62
N LEU A 292 5.38 -17.96 8.96
CA LEU A 292 3.96 -17.83 8.64
C LEU A 292 3.47 -18.90 7.67
N THR A 293 4.33 -19.47 6.82
CA THR A 293 3.97 -20.62 5.97
C THR A 293 3.87 -21.92 6.76
N ASN A 294 4.51 -22.03 7.94
CA ASN A 294 4.51 -23.22 8.78
C ASN A 294 3.73 -23.08 10.10
N VAL A 295 3.41 -21.87 10.56
CA VAL A 295 2.70 -21.60 11.82
C VAL A 295 1.28 -21.05 11.57
N ALA A 296 0.96 -20.66 10.33
CA ALA A 296 -0.38 -20.23 9.96
C ALA A 296 -1.47 -21.31 10.06
N SER A 297 -1.08 -22.59 10.36
CA SER A 297 -2.05 -23.62 10.66
C SER A 297 -2.47 -23.69 12.13
N ASP A 298 -1.68 -23.17 13.09
CA ASP A 298 -1.96 -23.51 14.49
C ASP A 298 -2.08 -22.38 15.54
N SER A 299 -1.71 -21.11 15.27
CA SER A 299 -1.73 -20.13 16.37
C SER A 299 -2.02 -18.65 16.07
N LEU A 300 -2.16 -18.22 14.82
CA LEU A 300 -2.44 -16.81 14.49
C LEU A 300 -3.92 -16.48 14.24
N PHE A 301 -4.82 -17.46 14.30
CA PHE A 301 -6.27 -17.26 14.13
C PHE A 301 -7.11 -17.66 15.35
N ASN A 302 -6.55 -17.65 16.55
CA ASN A 302 -7.35 -17.70 17.75
C ASN A 302 -7.71 -16.28 18.23
N PHE A 303 -8.40 -15.51 17.41
CA PHE A 303 -9.35 -14.52 17.88
C PHE A 303 -10.60 -15.27 18.32
N SER A 304 -10.63 -15.71 19.56
CA SER A 304 -11.86 -16.10 20.21
C SER A 304 -12.65 -14.83 20.53
N PRO A 305 -13.85 -14.65 19.96
CA PRO A 305 -14.75 -13.60 20.41
C PRO A 305 -15.47 -14.15 21.65
N ASN A 306 -14.93 -13.91 22.84
CA ASN A 306 -15.69 -14.20 24.05
C ASN A 306 -15.45 -13.17 25.14
N ARG A 307 -16.55 -12.49 25.39
CA ARG A 307 -17.06 -11.77 26.55
C ARG A 307 -16.58 -10.38 26.77
#